data_a10e1b1e5dcd28d015807b8cb00b536f
#
_entry.id   a10e1b1e5dcd28d015807b8cb00b536f
#
_cell.length_a   1.000
_cell.length_b   1.000
_cell.length_c   1.000
_cell.angle_alpha   90.00
_cell.angle_beta   90.00
_cell.angle_gamma   90.00
#
_symmetry.space_group_name_H-M   'P 1'
#
loop_
_entity.id
_entity.type
_entity.pdbx_description
1 polymer ?
#
loop_
_entity_poly.entity_id
_entity_poly.type
_entity_poly.pdbx_seq_one_letter_code
_entity_poly.pdbx_strand_id
1 'polypeptide(L)'
;IDSLCYPIRLAYHYWKEIGDTSVFDSKWEQAMEAVYRTFREQQRKDSLGPYRFSRVTDRQGDTLLNDGWGSPVNPVGLIVSSFRPSDDATLFGFLVPSNLFAITSLRQVAEILRVVRNNTDLAGRCEALAGEVEEAVKKYAIVEHPEFGKVYAFEVDGYGGQVFMDDANVPSLLALPFLGCVDVNDPVYQNTRRLVLSPSNPYFFKGKAGEGIGGPHIGFNYIWPMSLIMRATTSNDEKEIRYCIETLRDTDGGTGFMHESFHKDNPSDYTRSWFAWTNTLFGELIVKLQSEGKLKDLLG
;
A
#
# COMPACT_ATOMS: atom_id res chain seq x y z
N ILE A 1 10.08 -1.14 -1.84
CA ILE A 1 9.36 -1.98 -2.85
C ILE A 1 8.39 -1.11 -3.64
N ASP A 2 7.48 -0.43 -2.98
CA ASP A 2 6.38 0.35 -3.57
C ASP A 2 6.84 1.41 -4.59
N SER A 3 7.92 2.13 -4.29
CA SER A 3 8.53 3.11 -5.21
C SER A 3 8.88 2.52 -6.59
N LEU A 4 9.17 1.21 -6.67
CA LEU A 4 9.42 0.50 -7.92
C LEU A 4 8.12 0.01 -8.58
N CYS A 5 7.06 -0.19 -7.81
CA CYS A 5 5.76 -0.67 -8.30
C CYS A 5 4.92 0.45 -8.92
N TYR A 6 4.93 1.66 -8.36
CA TYR A 6 4.10 2.77 -8.84
C TYR A 6 4.35 3.17 -10.31
N PRO A 7 5.60 3.31 -10.80
CA PRO A 7 5.84 3.57 -12.21
C PRO A 7 5.31 2.47 -13.13
N ILE A 8 5.36 1.21 -12.69
CA ILE A 8 4.80 0.07 -13.43
C ILE A 8 3.28 0.20 -13.52
N ARG A 9 2.62 0.41 -12.37
CA ARG A 9 1.16 0.61 -12.29
C ARG A 9 0.72 1.75 -13.22
N LEU A 10 1.38 2.89 -13.15
CA LEU A 10 1.07 4.06 -14.00
C LEU A 10 1.19 3.71 -15.49
N ALA A 11 2.31 3.15 -15.90
CA ALA A 11 2.56 2.79 -17.31
C ALA A 11 1.59 1.73 -17.81
N TYR A 12 1.27 0.72 -16.97
CA TYR A 12 0.33 -0.33 -17.30
C TYR A 12 -1.09 0.21 -17.52
N HIS A 13 -1.63 1.02 -16.58
CA HIS A 13 -2.96 1.58 -16.72
C HIS A 13 -3.04 2.60 -17.86
N TYR A 14 -2.03 3.44 -18.05
CA TYR A 14 -1.95 4.32 -19.21
C TYR A 14 -2.08 3.53 -20.54
N TRP A 15 -1.30 2.47 -20.67
CA TRP A 15 -1.39 1.59 -21.85
C TRP A 15 -2.78 0.97 -22.03
N LYS A 16 -3.35 0.46 -20.96
CA LYS A 16 -4.69 -0.17 -21.02
C LYS A 16 -5.80 0.81 -21.41
N GLU A 17 -5.72 2.05 -20.95
CA GLU A 17 -6.73 3.08 -21.23
C GLU A 17 -6.55 3.74 -22.60
N ILE A 18 -5.32 4.06 -22.97
CA ILE A 18 -5.01 4.86 -24.16
C ILE A 18 -4.55 4.01 -25.36
N GLY A 19 -4.01 2.81 -25.10
CA GLY A 19 -3.42 1.94 -26.12
C GLY A 19 -2.03 2.36 -26.59
N ASP A 20 -1.46 3.46 -26.07
CA ASP A 20 -0.14 3.96 -26.47
C ASP A 20 0.96 3.08 -25.86
N THR A 21 1.82 2.55 -26.73
CA THR A 21 2.96 1.70 -26.37
C THR A 21 4.30 2.41 -26.49
N SER A 22 4.33 3.69 -26.85
CA SER A 22 5.57 4.42 -27.16
C SER A 22 6.52 4.57 -25.97
N VAL A 23 5.99 4.48 -24.74
CA VAL A 23 6.76 4.54 -23.50
C VAL A 23 7.55 3.26 -23.23
N PHE A 24 7.21 2.14 -23.84
CA PHE A 24 7.85 0.84 -23.61
C PHE A 24 9.04 0.63 -24.56
N ASP A 25 10.02 1.48 -24.47
CA ASP A 25 11.25 1.41 -25.23
C ASP A 25 12.31 0.50 -24.59
N SER A 26 13.53 0.49 -25.15
CA SER A 26 14.64 -0.30 -24.61
C SER A 26 15.12 0.18 -23.23
N LYS A 27 14.93 1.45 -22.89
CA LYS A 27 15.29 2.00 -21.57
C LYS A 27 14.29 1.53 -20.53
N TRP A 28 12.99 1.54 -20.88
CA TRP A 28 11.97 0.98 -20.03
C TRP A 28 12.25 -0.50 -19.73
N GLU A 29 12.59 -1.29 -20.72
CA GLU A 29 12.92 -2.71 -20.56
C GLU A 29 14.13 -2.92 -19.63
N GLN A 30 15.19 -2.12 -19.81
CA GLN A 30 16.35 -2.14 -18.91
C GLN A 30 15.97 -1.75 -17.47
N ALA A 31 15.05 -0.81 -17.28
CA ALA A 31 14.53 -0.46 -15.96
C ALA A 31 13.76 -1.62 -15.32
N MET A 32 12.96 -2.36 -16.11
CA MET A 32 12.24 -3.55 -15.60
C MET A 32 13.18 -4.70 -15.22
N GLU A 33 14.25 -4.91 -15.98
CA GLU A 33 15.30 -5.84 -15.59
C GLU A 33 15.97 -5.45 -14.28
N ALA A 34 16.21 -4.15 -14.07
CA ALA A 34 16.78 -3.64 -12.82
C ALA A 34 15.79 -3.82 -11.65
N VAL A 35 14.50 -3.56 -11.84
CA VAL A 35 13.44 -3.82 -10.82
C VAL A 35 13.40 -5.30 -10.45
N TYR A 36 13.35 -6.20 -11.45
CA TYR A 36 13.37 -7.64 -11.23
C TYR A 36 14.59 -8.05 -10.39
N ARG A 37 15.78 -7.59 -10.77
CA ARG A 37 17.02 -7.88 -10.05
C ARG A 37 16.97 -7.37 -8.60
N THR A 38 16.50 -6.15 -8.40
CA THR A 38 16.36 -5.56 -7.05
C THR A 38 15.42 -6.38 -6.17
N PHE A 39 14.29 -6.84 -6.70
CA PHE A 39 13.36 -7.68 -5.95
C PHE A 39 14.00 -9.03 -5.58
N ARG A 40 14.74 -9.66 -6.51
CA ARG A 40 15.48 -10.90 -6.25
C ARG A 40 16.54 -10.72 -5.15
N GLU A 41 17.35 -9.67 -5.24
CA GLU A 41 18.38 -9.35 -4.24
C GLU A 41 17.74 -9.10 -2.85
N GLN A 42 16.61 -8.40 -2.83
CA GLN A 42 15.90 -8.10 -1.57
C GLN A 42 15.09 -9.27 -1.00
N GLN A 43 15.00 -10.42 -1.66
CA GLN A 43 14.57 -11.65 -1.00
C GLN A 43 15.62 -12.17 0.01
N ARG A 44 16.84 -11.67 -0.05
CA ARG A 44 17.97 -11.96 0.87
C ARG A 44 18.26 -13.45 1.03
N LYS A 45 18.07 -14.25 -0.02
CA LYS A 45 18.31 -15.70 0.02
C LYS A 45 19.79 -16.06 0.09
N ASP A 46 20.63 -15.30 -0.60
CA ASP A 46 22.06 -15.59 -0.75
C ASP A 46 22.92 -14.64 0.09
N SER A 47 22.46 -13.43 0.35
CA SER A 47 23.14 -12.38 1.11
C SER A 47 22.14 -11.34 1.62
N LEU A 48 22.58 -10.40 2.47
CA LEU A 48 21.74 -9.28 2.93
C LEU A 48 21.36 -8.30 1.81
N GLY A 49 21.92 -8.46 0.60
CA GLY A 49 21.72 -7.56 -0.54
C GLY A 49 22.59 -6.30 -0.48
N PRO A 50 22.53 -5.44 -1.50
CA PRO A 50 23.36 -4.23 -1.57
C PRO A 50 22.76 -3.02 -0.82
N TYR A 51 21.48 -3.05 -0.43
CA TYR A 51 20.76 -1.90 0.09
C TYR A 51 20.75 -1.89 1.61
N ARG A 52 21.39 -0.89 2.17
CA ARG A 52 21.35 -0.56 3.60
C ARG A 52 21.21 0.93 3.78
N PHE A 53 20.59 1.36 4.89
CA PHE A 53 20.40 2.77 5.19
C PHE A 53 20.53 3.02 6.68
N SER A 54 21.36 3.98 7.05
CA SER A 54 21.41 4.52 8.41
C SER A 54 21.76 6.01 8.36
N ARG A 55 21.21 6.76 9.30
CA ARG A 55 21.52 8.17 9.50
C ARG A 55 21.49 8.53 10.99
N VAL A 56 22.16 9.60 11.36
CA VAL A 56 22.02 10.21 12.69
C VAL A 56 20.68 10.96 12.73
N THR A 57 19.83 10.60 13.66
CA THR A 57 18.50 11.18 13.84
C THR A 57 18.05 11.01 15.28
N ASP A 58 17.16 11.88 15.75
CA ASP A 58 16.46 11.78 17.04
C ASP A 58 15.16 10.97 16.96
N ARG A 59 14.74 10.61 15.73
CA ARG A 59 13.55 9.79 15.47
C ARG A 59 13.94 8.34 15.10
N GLN A 60 13.62 7.40 15.97
CA GLN A 60 13.97 5.98 15.76
C GLN A 60 13.40 5.40 14.45
N GLY A 61 12.22 5.86 14.01
CA GLY A 61 11.60 5.43 12.75
C GLY A 61 12.33 5.90 11.50
N ASP A 62 13.23 6.87 11.60
CA ASP A 62 13.91 7.49 10.45
C ASP A 62 15.21 6.79 10.05
N THR A 63 15.57 5.69 10.68
CA THR A 63 16.82 4.95 10.44
C THR A 63 16.62 3.46 10.70
N LEU A 64 17.50 2.63 10.13
CA LEU A 64 17.46 1.20 10.32
C LEU A 64 18.47 0.74 11.38
N LEU A 65 18.08 -0.25 12.16
CA LEU A 65 18.95 -0.97 13.09
C LEU A 65 19.99 -1.83 12.35
N ASN A 66 20.89 -2.46 13.10
CA ASN A 66 21.85 -3.43 12.59
C ASN A 66 22.68 -2.89 11.41
N ASP A 67 23.37 -1.79 11.63
CA ASP A 67 24.23 -1.12 10.63
C ASP A 67 23.47 -0.77 9.32
N GLY A 68 22.18 -0.48 9.45
CA GLY A 68 21.34 -0.10 8.31
C GLY A 68 20.68 -1.26 7.56
N TRP A 69 20.77 -2.48 8.05
CA TRP A 69 20.14 -3.65 7.44
C TRP A 69 18.70 -3.87 7.90
N GLY A 70 18.29 -3.25 9.01
CA GLY A 70 17.00 -3.45 9.64
C GLY A 70 16.91 -4.73 10.47
N SER A 71 15.71 -5.12 10.86
CA SER A 71 15.47 -6.33 11.63
C SER A 71 15.84 -7.59 10.83
N PRO A 72 16.38 -8.63 11.48
CA PRO A 72 16.63 -9.92 10.83
C PRO A 72 15.36 -10.54 10.25
N VAL A 73 15.49 -11.18 9.11
CA VAL A 73 14.41 -11.92 8.45
C VAL A 73 14.85 -13.34 8.11
N ASN A 74 13.91 -14.28 8.12
CA ASN A 74 14.11 -15.58 7.50
C ASN A 74 13.78 -15.46 5.99
N PRO A 75 14.71 -15.76 5.08
CA PRO A 75 14.49 -15.57 3.64
C PRO A 75 13.53 -16.63 3.06
N VAL A 76 12.27 -16.47 3.31
CA VAL A 76 11.17 -17.40 2.93
C VAL A 76 10.58 -17.16 1.54
N GLY A 77 11.17 -16.26 0.77
CA GLY A 77 10.71 -15.90 -0.58
C GLY A 77 9.99 -14.56 -0.66
N LEU A 78 9.68 -13.92 0.47
CA LEU A 78 9.19 -12.54 0.51
C LEU A 78 10.33 -11.54 0.24
N ILE A 79 9.94 -10.33 -0.20
CA ILE A 79 10.86 -9.24 -0.53
C ILE A 79 10.93 -8.29 0.68
N VAL A 80 12.14 -7.97 1.13
CA VAL A 80 12.37 -7.02 2.24
C VAL A 80 12.02 -5.61 1.80
N SER A 81 11.26 -4.90 2.62
CA SER A 81 11.06 -3.45 2.58
C SER A 81 11.66 -2.83 3.82
N SER A 82 12.63 -1.97 3.64
CA SER A 82 13.32 -1.30 4.76
C SER A 82 12.44 -0.27 5.45
N PHE A 83 11.59 0.40 4.66
CA PHE A 83 10.67 1.43 5.12
C PHE A 83 9.25 1.15 4.64
N ARG A 84 8.30 1.66 5.39
CA ARG A 84 6.88 1.77 5.01
C ARG A 84 6.70 2.91 4.01
N PRO A 85 5.58 2.99 3.30
CA PRO A 85 5.25 4.14 2.45
C PRO A 85 5.23 5.49 3.19
N SER A 86 5.07 5.46 4.52
CA SER A 86 5.15 6.62 5.42
C SER A 86 6.57 7.11 5.72
N ASP A 87 7.60 6.48 5.16
CA ASP A 87 9.02 6.67 5.49
C ASP A 87 9.42 6.18 6.88
N ASP A 88 8.56 5.51 7.62
CA ASP A 88 8.91 4.86 8.88
C ASP A 88 9.57 3.51 8.64
N ALA A 89 10.63 3.21 9.39
CA ALA A 89 11.29 1.91 9.35
C ALA A 89 10.31 0.78 9.69
N THR A 90 10.37 -0.31 8.93
CA THR A 90 9.60 -1.52 9.24
C THR A 90 10.07 -2.16 10.54
N LEU A 91 9.15 -2.65 11.34
CA LEU A 91 9.46 -3.44 12.54
C LEU A 91 9.94 -4.84 12.13
N PHE A 92 9.21 -5.50 11.24
CA PHE A 92 9.59 -6.73 10.58
C PHE A 92 9.80 -6.48 9.08
N GLY A 93 10.89 -7.02 8.53
CA GLY A 93 11.37 -6.63 7.21
C GLY A 93 10.45 -6.95 6.04
N PHE A 94 9.45 -7.83 6.18
CA PHE A 94 8.52 -8.16 5.11
C PHE A 94 7.22 -7.40 5.28
N LEU A 95 7.11 -6.22 4.64
CA LEU A 95 5.89 -5.43 4.56
C LEU A 95 4.91 -6.10 3.58
N VAL A 96 3.82 -6.65 4.08
CA VAL A 96 2.91 -7.51 3.33
C VAL A 96 2.18 -6.78 2.20
N PRO A 97 1.58 -5.58 2.41
CA PRO A 97 0.92 -4.86 1.31
C PRO A 97 1.88 -4.52 0.17
N SER A 98 3.14 -4.19 0.47
CA SER A 98 4.15 -3.96 -0.57
C SER A 98 4.55 -5.24 -1.32
N ASN A 99 4.59 -6.39 -0.65
CA ASN A 99 4.82 -7.68 -1.30
C ASN A 99 3.66 -8.06 -2.24
N LEU A 100 2.42 -7.85 -1.83
CA LEU A 100 1.25 -8.05 -2.69
C LEU A 100 1.26 -7.11 -3.90
N PHE A 101 1.66 -5.86 -3.71
CA PHE A 101 1.81 -4.90 -4.81
C PHE A 101 2.94 -5.28 -5.77
N ALA A 102 4.04 -5.86 -5.27
CA ALA A 102 5.11 -6.38 -6.11
C ALA A 102 4.65 -7.55 -6.99
N ILE A 103 3.83 -8.47 -6.46
CA ILE A 103 3.23 -9.57 -7.24
C ILE A 103 2.42 -9.01 -8.41
N THR A 104 1.52 -8.07 -8.14
CA THR A 104 0.70 -7.41 -9.17
C THR A 104 1.57 -6.72 -10.21
N SER A 105 2.56 -5.93 -9.77
CA SER A 105 3.47 -5.20 -10.65
C SER A 105 4.30 -6.13 -11.54
N LEU A 106 4.83 -7.22 -11.00
CA LEU A 106 5.58 -8.21 -11.77
C LEU A 106 4.73 -8.87 -12.87
N ARG A 107 3.46 -9.15 -12.59
CA ARG A 107 2.51 -9.68 -13.59
C ARG A 107 2.19 -8.64 -14.68
N GLN A 108 2.02 -7.37 -14.30
CA GLN A 108 1.84 -6.27 -15.24
C GLN A 108 3.07 -6.10 -16.16
N VAL A 109 4.27 -6.14 -15.61
CA VAL A 109 5.52 -6.13 -16.39
C VAL A 109 5.58 -7.33 -17.34
N ALA A 110 5.26 -8.53 -16.87
CA ALA A 110 5.28 -9.73 -17.69
C ALA A 110 4.31 -9.63 -18.88
N GLU A 111 3.13 -9.09 -18.68
CA GLU A 111 2.15 -8.85 -19.75
C GLU A 111 2.69 -7.87 -20.79
N ILE A 112 3.20 -6.70 -20.37
CA ILE A 112 3.78 -5.69 -21.27
C ILE A 112 4.94 -6.30 -22.07
N LEU A 113 5.84 -7.02 -21.40
CA LEU A 113 6.99 -7.66 -22.04
C LEU A 113 6.58 -8.67 -23.12
N ARG A 114 5.52 -9.47 -22.89
CA ARG A 114 5.03 -10.42 -23.89
C ARG A 114 4.33 -9.73 -25.04
N VAL A 115 3.41 -8.81 -24.75
CA VAL A 115 2.50 -8.25 -25.75
C VAL A 115 3.16 -7.14 -26.56
N VAL A 116 3.97 -6.31 -25.93
CA VAL A 116 4.54 -5.11 -26.55
C VAL A 116 6.00 -5.31 -26.97
N ARG A 117 6.81 -5.93 -26.10
CA ARG A 117 8.25 -6.04 -26.30
C ARG A 117 8.72 -7.37 -26.94
N ASN A 118 7.86 -8.39 -26.96
CA ASN A 118 8.19 -9.74 -27.39
C ASN A 118 9.37 -10.38 -26.60
N ASN A 119 9.63 -9.91 -25.37
CA ASN A 119 10.65 -10.45 -24.48
C ASN A 119 10.03 -11.50 -23.55
N THR A 120 9.92 -12.73 -24.05
CA THR A 120 9.32 -13.85 -23.31
C THR A 120 10.19 -14.37 -22.18
N ASP A 121 11.52 -14.17 -22.24
CA ASP A 121 12.47 -14.59 -21.19
C ASP A 121 12.26 -13.77 -19.91
N LEU A 122 12.39 -12.45 -19.99
CA LEU A 122 12.19 -11.57 -18.83
C LEU A 122 10.75 -11.68 -18.31
N ALA A 123 9.76 -11.77 -19.19
CA ALA A 123 8.37 -12.00 -18.81
C ALA A 123 8.19 -13.29 -17.99
N GLY A 124 8.80 -14.38 -18.43
CA GLY A 124 8.76 -15.65 -17.70
C GLY A 124 9.43 -15.57 -16.32
N ARG A 125 10.57 -14.87 -16.23
CA ARG A 125 11.27 -14.62 -14.96
C ARG A 125 10.43 -13.77 -13.99
N CYS A 126 9.77 -12.73 -14.48
CA CYS A 126 8.87 -11.90 -13.67
C CYS A 126 7.69 -12.71 -13.13
N GLU A 127 7.07 -13.55 -13.96
CA GLU A 127 5.96 -14.40 -13.51
C GLU A 127 6.39 -15.46 -12.50
N ALA A 128 7.57 -16.09 -12.71
CA ALA A 128 8.09 -17.04 -11.76
C ALA A 128 8.35 -16.40 -10.39
N LEU A 129 8.93 -15.17 -10.37
CA LEU A 129 9.13 -14.42 -9.15
C LEU A 129 7.79 -14.02 -8.49
N ALA A 130 6.81 -13.55 -9.28
CA ALA A 130 5.49 -13.24 -8.76
C ALA A 130 4.84 -14.45 -8.09
N GLY A 131 4.90 -15.62 -8.73
CA GLY A 131 4.39 -16.88 -8.16
C GLY A 131 5.11 -17.29 -6.88
N GLU A 132 6.42 -17.14 -6.82
CA GLU A 132 7.22 -17.44 -5.63
C GLU A 132 6.84 -16.55 -4.45
N VAL A 133 6.70 -15.24 -4.67
CA VAL A 133 6.29 -14.28 -3.62
C VAL A 133 4.85 -14.56 -3.19
N GLU A 134 3.96 -14.88 -4.12
CA GLU A 134 2.57 -15.22 -3.81
C GLU A 134 2.45 -16.46 -2.91
N GLU A 135 3.18 -17.52 -3.19
CA GLU A 135 3.20 -18.71 -2.33
C GLU A 135 3.79 -18.40 -0.94
N ALA A 136 4.80 -17.52 -0.88
CA ALA A 136 5.35 -17.06 0.38
C ALA A 136 4.33 -16.23 1.18
N VAL A 137 3.58 -15.33 0.53
CA VAL A 137 2.48 -14.57 1.16
C VAL A 137 1.42 -15.52 1.73
N LYS A 138 0.96 -16.49 0.92
CA LYS A 138 -0.05 -17.48 1.37
C LYS A 138 0.39 -18.23 2.61
N LYS A 139 1.67 -18.58 2.69
CA LYS A 139 2.23 -19.42 3.75
C LYS A 139 2.60 -18.64 5.01
N TYR A 140 3.09 -17.40 4.89
CA TYR A 140 3.73 -16.69 5.99
C TYR A 140 3.03 -15.38 6.37
N ALA A 141 2.18 -14.83 5.49
CA ALA A 141 1.53 -13.54 5.71
C ALA A 141 0.02 -13.63 5.90
N ILE A 142 -0.63 -14.74 5.51
CA ILE A 142 -2.01 -15.03 5.87
C ILE A 142 -1.98 -15.83 7.18
N VAL A 143 -2.53 -15.22 8.22
CA VAL A 143 -2.44 -15.74 9.59
C VAL A 143 -3.82 -15.79 10.25
N GLU A 144 -3.97 -16.66 11.25
CA GLU A 144 -5.24 -16.78 11.99
C GLU A 144 -5.28 -15.76 13.12
N HIS A 145 -6.25 -14.84 13.06
CA HIS A 145 -6.51 -13.91 14.13
C HIS A 145 -7.67 -14.42 14.99
N PRO A 146 -7.56 -14.38 16.35
CA PRO A 146 -8.57 -15.00 17.24
C PRO A 146 -10.00 -14.49 17.04
N GLU A 147 -10.16 -13.22 16.66
CA GLU A 147 -11.46 -12.55 16.50
C GLU A 147 -11.93 -12.51 15.04
N PHE A 148 -10.99 -12.31 14.08
CA PHE A 148 -11.34 -12.02 12.69
C PHE A 148 -11.15 -13.21 11.75
N GLY A 149 -10.58 -14.34 12.24
CA GLY A 149 -10.24 -15.49 11.40
C GLY A 149 -8.99 -15.21 10.55
N LYS A 150 -8.91 -15.79 9.35
CA LYS A 150 -7.76 -15.57 8.46
C LYS A 150 -7.70 -14.14 7.97
N VAL A 151 -6.57 -13.49 8.22
CA VAL A 151 -6.27 -12.09 7.83
C VAL A 151 -4.86 -11.99 7.23
N TYR A 152 -4.60 -10.93 6.49
CA TYR A 152 -3.24 -10.52 6.16
C TYR A 152 -2.62 -9.84 7.39
N ALA A 153 -1.43 -10.29 7.81
CA ALA A 153 -0.59 -9.50 8.71
C ALA A 153 -0.06 -8.27 7.97
N PHE A 154 0.24 -7.19 8.69
CA PHE A 154 0.82 -5.98 8.08
C PHE A 154 2.32 -6.16 7.78
N GLU A 155 3.06 -6.70 8.74
CA GLU A 155 4.47 -7.07 8.61
C GLU A 155 4.71 -8.46 9.18
N VAL A 156 5.65 -9.19 8.58
CA VAL A 156 6.14 -10.49 9.07
C VAL A 156 7.66 -10.57 8.95
N ASP A 157 8.29 -11.51 9.69
CA ASP A 157 9.75 -11.73 9.68
C ASP A 157 10.17 -13.08 9.08
N GLY A 158 9.21 -13.97 8.79
CA GLY A 158 9.46 -15.31 8.32
C GLY A 158 9.86 -16.31 9.43
N TYR A 159 10.05 -15.87 10.68
CA TYR A 159 10.30 -16.72 11.86
C TYR A 159 9.03 -16.99 12.67
N GLY A 160 7.89 -16.38 12.28
CA GLY A 160 6.62 -16.45 12.99
C GLY A 160 6.23 -15.15 13.69
N GLY A 161 7.09 -14.13 13.65
CA GLY A 161 6.73 -12.77 14.07
C GLY A 161 5.74 -12.15 13.09
N GLN A 162 4.72 -11.45 13.64
CA GLN A 162 3.66 -10.83 12.85
C GLN A 162 3.12 -9.58 13.55
N VAL A 163 2.71 -8.59 12.77
CA VAL A 163 2.11 -7.35 13.27
C VAL A 163 0.69 -7.23 12.73
N PHE A 164 -0.27 -7.04 13.65
CA PHE A 164 -1.66 -6.73 13.33
C PHE A 164 -1.89 -5.23 13.47
N MET A 165 -1.84 -4.53 12.37
CA MET A 165 -2.16 -3.12 12.22
C MET A 165 -2.42 -2.79 10.76
N ASP A 166 -2.75 -1.57 10.46
CA ASP A 166 -2.56 -0.96 9.16
C ASP A 166 -2.03 0.47 9.34
N ASP A 167 -1.33 0.96 8.33
CA ASP A 167 -0.87 2.34 8.19
C ASP A 167 -1.63 2.95 7.00
N ALA A 168 -2.11 4.17 7.14
CA ALA A 168 -2.93 4.80 6.10
C ALA A 168 -2.21 5.03 4.77
N ASN A 169 -0.88 5.02 4.77
CA ASN A 169 -0.08 5.30 3.58
C ASN A 169 -0.10 4.12 2.60
N VAL A 170 -0.45 4.38 1.36
CA VAL A 170 -0.60 3.35 0.31
C VAL A 170 0.75 2.96 -0.29
N PRO A 171 1.10 1.67 -0.40
CA PRO A 171 0.28 0.47 -0.16
C PRO A 171 -0.01 0.16 1.30
N SER A 172 -1.29 0.00 1.61
CA SER A 172 -1.82 -0.42 2.90
C SER A 172 -2.65 -1.69 2.74
N LEU A 173 -2.99 -2.36 3.84
CA LEU A 173 -3.88 -3.52 3.77
C LEU A 173 -5.28 -3.12 3.29
N LEU A 174 -5.77 -1.96 3.71
CA LEU A 174 -7.05 -1.43 3.26
C LEU A 174 -7.08 -1.15 1.75
N ALA A 175 -5.95 -0.72 1.17
CA ALA A 175 -5.83 -0.33 -0.24
C ALA A 175 -5.62 -1.50 -1.22
N LEU A 176 -5.54 -2.74 -0.77
CA LEU A 176 -5.19 -3.89 -1.62
C LEU A 176 -6.07 -4.04 -2.88
N PRO A 177 -7.42 -3.88 -2.82
CA PRO A 177 -8.25 -3.94 -4.02
C PRO A 177 -8.00 -2.75 -4.98
N PHE A 178 -7.76 -1.56 -4.46
CA PHE A 178 -7.41 -0.38 -5.26
C PHE A 178 -6.12 -0.59 -6.07
N LEU A 179 -5.16 -1.31 -5.50
CA LEU A 179 -3.90 -1.66 -6.16
C LEU A 179 -4.03 -2.86 -7.12
N GLY A 180 -5.20 -3.51 -7.16
CA GLY A 180 -5.44 -4.70 -7.96
C GLY A 180 -4.76 -5.96 -7.40
N CYS A 181 -4.43 -5.95 -6.10
CA CYS A 181 -3.72 -7.05 -5.45
C CYS A 181 -4.65 -8.21 -5.08
N VAL A 182 -5.89 -7.89 -4.71
CA VAL A 182 -6.92 -8.86 -4.32
C VAL A 182 -8.29 -8.41 -4.81
N ASP A 183 -9.23 -9.35 -4.93
CA ASP A 183 -10.64 -9.00 -5.15
C ASP A 183 -11.22 -8.38 -3.88
N VAL A 184 -12.10 -7.38 -4.05
CA VAL A 184 -12.75 -6.71 -2.92
C VAL A 184 -13.59 -7.67 -2.07
N ASN A 185 -14.09 -8.75 -2.66
CA ASN A 185 -14.89 -9.77 -1.99
C ASN A 185 -14.05 -10.95 -1.47
N ASP A 186 -12.72 -10.92 -1.63
CA ASP A 186 -11.86 -11.97 -1.08
C ASP A 186 -12.09 -12.13 0.43
N PRO A 187 -12.36 -13.34 0.94
CA PRO A 187 -12.69 -13.54 2.36
C PRO A 187 -11.57 -13.12 3.32
N VAL A 188 -10.31 -13.33 2.94
CA VAL A 188 -9.15 -12.94 3.77
C VAL A 188 -9.05 -11.42 3.80
N TYR A 189 -9.25 -10.76 2.65
CA TYR A 189 -9.30 -9.30 2.60
C TYR A 189 -10.46 -8.73 3.42
N GLN A 190 -11.66 -9.29 3.32
CA GLN A 190 -12.81 -8.82 4.09
C GLN A 190 -12.61 -8.97 5.61
N ASN A 191 -11.98 -10.04 6.05
CA ASN A 191 -11.59 -10.21 7.43
C ASN A 191 -10.54 -9.18 7.85
N THR A 192 -9.52 -8.97 7.01
CA THR A 192 -8.48 -7.96 7.21
C THR A 192 -9.09 -6.56 7.29
N ARG A 193 -10.00 -6.22 6.36
CA ARG A 193 -10.71 -4.94 6.34
C ARG A 193 -11.47 -4.68 7.64
N ARG A 194 -12.17 -5.70 8.18
CA ARG A 194 -12.85 -5.59 9.48
C ARG A 194 -11.87 -5.35 10.62
N LEU A 195 -10.72 -6.04 10.62
CA LEU A 195 -9.67 -5.86 11.62
C LEU A 195 -9.11 -4.44 11.57
N VAL A 196 -8.66 -3.97 10.40
CA VAL A 196 -7.97 -2.66 10.29
C VAL A 196 -8.89 -1.46 10.50
N LEU A 197 -10.20 -1.63 10.32
CA LEU A 197 -11.24 -0.64 10.62
C LEU A 197 -11.89 -0.84 12.00
N SER A 198 -11.16 -1.42 12.95
CA SER A 198 -11.61 -1.67 14.32
C SER A 198 -10.55 -1.27 15.34
N PRO A 199 -10.88 -1.21 16.65
CA PRO A 199 -9.91 -0.95 17.72
C PRO A 199 -8.79 -2.00 17.85
N SER A 200 -8.89 -3.14 17.16
CA SER A 200 -7.82 -4.13 17.08
C SER A 200 -6.65 -3.68 16.21
N ASN A 201 -6.84 -2.64 15.37
CA ASN A 201 -5.76 -1.87 14.79
C ASN A 201 -5.41 -0.71 15.73
N PRO A 202 -4.18 -0.66 16.32
CA PRO A 202 -3.80 0.38 17.27
C PRO A 202 -3.77 1.80 16.66
N TYR A 203 -3.81 1.91 15.32
CA TYR A 203 -3.86 3.17 14.59
C TYR A 203 -5.24 3.49 14.00
N PHE A 204 -6.27 2.72 14.35
CA PHE A 204 -7.65 3.12 14.07
C PHE A 204 -8.13 4.06 15.16
N PHE A 205 -8.44 5.29 14.78
CA PHE A 205 -8.88 6.33 15.69
C PHE A 205 -10.34 6.71 15.44
N LYS A 206 -11.06 6.98 16.51
CA LYS A 206 -12.45 7.43 16.46
C LYS A 206 -12.62 8.61 17.41
N GLY A 207 -13.24 9.69 16.94
CA GLY A 207 -13.48 10.89 17.70
C GLY A 207 -14.64 11.72 17.16
N LYS A 208 -14.71 12.99 17.57
CA LYS A 208 -15.80 13.90 17.20
C LYS A 208 -15.74 14.32 15.72
N ALA A 209 -14.55 14.43 15.14
CA ALA A 209 -14.36 14.84 13.76
C ALA A 209 -14.53 13.68 12.77
N GLY A 210 -14.35 12.44 13.21
CA GLY A 210 -14.52 11.25 12.37
C GLY A 210 -13.84 10.00 12.93
N GLU A 211 -13.83 8.94 12.13
CA GLU A 211 -13.09 7.72 12.41
C GLU A 211 -12.32 7.27 11.16
N GLY A 212 -11.11 6.77 11.37
CA GLY A 212 -10.23 6.33 10.28
C GLY A 212 -8.88 5.83 10.77
N ILE A 213 -8.06 5.40 9.83
CA ILE A 213 -6.72 4.89 10.13
C ILE A 213 -5.72 6.06 10.08
N GLY A 214 -4.82 6.07 11.06
CA GLY A 214 -3.65 6.94 11.10
C GLY A 214 -2.37 6.17 10.77
N GLY A 215 -1.34 6.39 11.56
CA GLY A 215 -0.06 5.70 11.45
C GLY A 215 0.93 6.20 12.52
N PRO A 216 2.04 5.50 12.70
CA PRO A 216 3.06 5.91 13.68
C PRO A 216 3.78 7.20 13.26
N HIS A 217 3.79 7.54 11.98
CA HIS A 217 4.53 8.68 11.43
C HIS A 217 4.15 10.02 12.08
N ILE A 218 2.85 10.26 12.24
CA ILE A 218 2.33 11.48 12.90
C ILE A 218 2.03 11.23 14.38
N GLY A 219 1.84 9.97 14.79
CA GLY A 219 1.52 9.60 16.16
C GLY A 219 0.04 9.35 16.40
N PHE A 220 -0.33 9.30 17.69
CA PHE A 220 -1.68 8.90 18.10
C PHE A 220 -2.71 10.01 17.91
N ASN A 221 -3.97 9.60 17.66
CA ASN A 221 -5.16 10.43 17.52
C ASN A 221 -5.26 11.25 16.23
N TYR A 222 -4.35 11.06 15.29
CA TYR A 222 -4.42 11.69 13.97
C TYR A 222 -4.89 10.69 12.92
N ILE A 223 -5.96 11.06 12.21
CA ILE A 223 -6.53 10.31 11.10
C ILE A 223 -5.94 10.88 9.80
N TRP A 224 -5.55 10.00 8.89
CA TRP A 224 -5.12 10.40 7.57
C TRP A 224 -6.31 10.39 6.61
N PRO A 225 -6.63 11.51 5.92
CA PRO A 225 -7.68 11.54 4.90
C PRO A 225 -7.50 10.45 3.84
N MET A 226 -6.27 10.06 3.54
CA MET A 226 -5.93 8.95 2.65
C MET A 226 -6.63 7.64 3.04
N SER A 227 -6.77 7.34 4.33
CA SER A 227 -7.48 6.14 4.81
C SER A 227 -8.98 6.20 4.52
N LEU A 228 -9.60 7.37 4.64
CA LEU A 228 -11.01 7.58 4.28
C LEU A 228 -11.22 7.43 2.77
N ILE A 229 -10.31 7.95 1.96
CA ILE A 229 -10.32 7.80 0.50
C ILE A 229 -10.23 6.31 0.12
N MET A 230 -9.30 5.56 0.71
CA MET A 230 -9.17 4.13 0.44
C MET A 230 -10.38 3.34 0.96
N ARG A 231 -10.93 3.71 2.12
CA ARG A 231 -12.15 3.11 2.66
C ARG A 231 -13.34 3.26 1.70
N ALA A 232 -13.52 4.47 1.13
CA ALA A 232 -14.55 4.73 0.14
C ALA A 232 -14.28 4.00 -1.19
N THR A 233 -13.03 4.04 -1.67
CA THR A 233 -12.63 3.44 -2.96
C THR A 233 -12.81 1.93 -2.99
N THR A 234 -12.65 1.26 -1.85
CA THR A 234 -12.73 -0.20 -1.68
C THR A 234 -14.03 -0.66 -1.05
N SER A 235 -15.05 0.21 -0.98
CA SER A 235 -16.37 -0.12 -0.48
C SER A 235 -17.40 -0.23 -1.60
N ASN A 236 -18.36 -1.15 -1.41
CA ASN A 236 -19.57 -1.25 -2.20
C ASN A 236 -20.81 -0.71 -1.45
N ASP A 237 -20.64 -0.28 -0.18
CA ASP A 237 -21.71 0.29 0.64
C ASP A 237 -21.78 1.81 0.43
N GLU A 238 -22.86 2.28 -0.19
CA GLU A 238 -23.11 3.70 -0.46
C GLU A 238 -23.13 4.56 0.82
N LYS A 239 -23.59 4.00 1.93
CA LYS A 239 -23.62 4.73 3.21
C LYS A 239 -22.21 4.95 3.75
N GLU A 240 -21.37 3.94 3.61
CA GLU A 240 -19.96 4.05 4.00
C GLU A 240 -19.21 5.03 3.09
N ILE A 241 -19.44 4.97 1.78
CA ILE A 241 -18.83 5.89 0.81
C ILE A 241 -19.25 7.33 1.12
N ARG A 242 -20.56 7.58 1.34
CA ARG A 242 -21.09 8.89 1.72
C ARG A 242 -20.45 9.39 3.01
N TYR A 243 -20.40 8.57 4.04
CA TYR A 243 -19.75 8.91 5.31
C TYR A 243 -18.31 9.38 5.12
N CYS A 244 -17.52 8.65 4.30
CA CYS A 244 -16.13 9.01 4.03
C CYS A 244 -16.03 10.36 3.30
N ILE A 245 -16.86 10.60 2.28
CA ILE A 245 -16.87 11.87 1.52
C ILE A 245 -17.27 13.05 2.42
N GLU A 246 -18.32 12.89 3.22
CA GLU A 246 -18.77 13.92 4.16
C GLU A 246 -17.69 14.22 5.19
N THR A 247 -17.05 13.18 5.76
CA THR A 247 -15.94 13.37 6.70
C THR A 247 -14.77 14.10 6.05
N LEU A 248 -14.38 13.74 4.81
CA LEU A 248 -13.32 14.43 4.07
C LEU A 248 -13.64 15.91 3.84
N ARG A 249 -14.89 16.24 3.48
CA ARG A 249 -15.36 17.62 3.31
C ARG A 249 -15.30 18.39 4.62
N ASP A 250 -15.78 17.78 5.70
CA ASP A 250 -15.98 18.46 6.99
C ASP A 250 -14.67 18.57 7.81
N THR A 251 -13.60 17.94 7.35
CA THR A 251 -12.27 17.95 8.00
C THR A 251 -11.18 18.65 7.19
N ASP A 252 -11.57 19.49 6.23
CA ASP A 252 -10.65 20.29 5.42
C ASP A 252 -10.03 21.50 6.15
N GLY A 253 -10.44 21.73 7.41
CA GLY A 253 -9.96 22.84 8.24
C GLY A 253 -10.23 24.23 7.64
N GLY A 254 -11.15 24.34 6.67
CA GLY A 254 -11.45 25.58 5.92
C GLY A 254 -10.43 25.91 4.84
N THR A 255 -9.55 24.99 4.48
CA THR A 255 -8.52 25.19 3.44
C THR A 255 -9.01 24.86 2.03
N GLY A 256 -10.07 24.05 1.92
CA GLY A 256 -10.56 23.49 0.67
C GLY A 256 -9.65 22.38 0.10
N PHE A 257 -8.71 21.86 0.89
CA PHE A 257 -7.75 20.81 0.49
C PHE A 257 -7.69 19.68 1.50
N MET A 258 -7.27 18.50 1.01
CA MET A 258 -6.95 17.37 1.87
C MET A 258 -5.58 17.56 2.51
N HIS A 259 -5.55 17.39 3.84
CA HIS A 259 -4.34 17.43 4.66
C HIS A 259 -3.56 16.11 4.59
N GLU A 260 -2.36 16.09 5.17
CA GLU A 260 -1.66 14.86 5.49
C GLU A 260 -2.42 14.08 6.57
N SER A 261 -2.75 14.74 7.69
CA SER A 261 -3.56 14.18 8.77
C SER A 261 -4.34 15.26 9.51
N PHE A 262 -5.39 14.88 10.25
CA PHE A 262 -6.17 15.73 11.14
C PHE A 262 -6.45 15.02 12.46
N HIS A 263 -6.55 15.80 13.55
CA HIS A 263 -6.85 15.23 14.87
C HIS A 263 -8.31 14.75 14.95
N LYS A 264 -8.52 13.54 15.45
CA LYS A 264 -9.83 12.86 15.49
C LYS A 264 -10.97 13.63 16.17
N ASP A 265 -10.66 14.58 17.05
CA ASP A 265 -11.63 15.39 17.79
C ASP A 265 -11.67 16.87 17.37
N ASN A 266 -10.68 17.33 16.60
CA ASN A 266 -10.55 18.73 16.18
C ASN A 266 -10.01 18.83 14.75
N PRO A 267 -10.86 19.07 13.74
CA PRO A 267 -10.42 19.13 12.34
C PRO A 267 -9.51 20.35 12.02
N SER A 268 -9.47 21.36 12.90
CA SER A 268 -8.55 22.50 12.74
C SER A 268 -7.13 22.21 13.22
N ASP A 269 -6.92 21.09 13.89
CA ASP A 269 -5.60 20.58 14.31
C ASP A 269 -5.14 19.53 13.28
N TYR A 270 -4.38 19.98 12.29
CA TYR A 270 -3.94 19.18 11.15
C TYR A 270 -2.47 19.39 10.85
N THR A 271 -1.86 18.39 10.20
CA THR A 271 -0.52 18.49 9.63
C THR A 271 -0.63 18.78 8.13
N ARG A 272 0.25 19.64 7.61
CA ARG A 272 0.33 20.04 6.20
C ARG A 272 -1.02 20.45 5.62
N SER A 273 -1.28 21.73 5.47
CA SER A 273 -2.53 22.29 4.94
C SER A 273 -2.92 21.78 3.55
N TRP A 274 -1.96 21.31 2.78
CA TRP A 274 -2.11 20.67 1.47
C TRP A 274 -1.12 19.53 1.36
N PHE A 275 -1.61 18.34 1.00
CA PHE A 275 -0.78 17.16 0.81
C PHE A 275 -1.08 16.53 -0.55
N ALA A 276 -0.12 16.61 -1.48
CA ALA A 276 -0.29 16.24 -2.88
C ALA A 276 -0.85 14.83 -3.05
N TRP A 277 -0.27 13.88 -2.36
CA TRP A 277 -0.66 12.47 -2.45
C TRP A 277 -2.13 12.24 -2.10
N THR A 278 -2.59 12.81 -0.99
CA THR A 278 -4.00 12.69 -0.59
C THR A 278 -4.93 13.40 -1.56
N ASN A 279 -4.57 14.61 -2.04
CA ASN A 279 -5.41 15.36 -2.97
C ASN A 279 -5.53 14.65 -4.33
N THR A 280 -4.47 14.01 -4.82
CA THR A 280 -4.54 13.23 -6.07
C THR A 280 -5.39 11.97 -5.92
N LEU A 281 -5.28 11.25 -4.81
CA LEU A 281 -6.13 10.09 -4.52
C LEU A 281 -7.61 10.48 -4.34
N PHE A 282 -7.89 11.65 -3.75
CA PHE A 282 -9.25 12.17 -3.69
C PHE A 282 -9.81 12.45 -5.08
N GLY A 283 -9.02 13.07 -5.95
CA GLY A 283 -9.40 13.27 -7.36
C GLY A 283 -9.70 11.95 -8.07
N GLU A 284 -8.89 10.92 -7.85
CA GLU A 284 -9.11 9.57 -8.42
C GLU A 284 -10.41 8.94 -7.90
N LEU A 285 -10.72 9.08 -6.59
CA LEU A 285 -12.01 8.65 -6.02
C LEU A 285 -13.19 9.34 -6.71
N ILE A 286 -13.15 10.65 -6.90
CA ILE A 286 -14.24 11.40 -7.54
C ILE A 286 -14.43 10.95 -8.99
N VAL A 287 -13.34 10.78 -9.76
CA VAL A 287 -13.40 10.27 -11.15
C VAL A 287 -14.01 8.86 -11.18
N LYS A 288 -13.61 7.98 -10.28
CA LYS A 288 -14.18 6.63 -10.14
C LYS A 288 -15.69 6.69 -9.89
N LEU A 289 -16.13 7.45 -8.91
CA LEU A 289 -17.56 7.58 -8.57
C LEU A 289 -18.37 8.18 -9.72
N GLN A 290 -17.79 9.13 -10.46
CA GLN A 290 -18.41 9.71 -11.65
C GLN A 290 -18.57 8.66 -12.76
N SER A 291 -17.54 7.86 -13.02
CA SER A 291 -17.58 6.81 -14.04
C SER A 291 -18.57 5.70 -13.70
N GLU A 292 -18.78 5.42 -12.40
CA GLU A 292 -19.78 4.46 -11.91
C GLU A 292 -21.20 5.05 -11.82
N GLY A 293 -21.39 6.34 -12.15
CA GLY A 293 -22.68 7.02 -12.08
C GLY A 293 -23.19 7.32 -10.67
N LYS A 294 -22.35 7.10 -9.64
CA LYS A 294 -22.73 7.23 -8.21
C LYS A 294 -22.57 8.65 -7.66
N LEU A 295 -21.81 9.52 -8.34
CA LEU A 295 -21.40 10.81 -7.76
C LEU A 295 -22.59 11.72 -7.45
N LYS A 296 -23.59 11.78 -8.34
CA LYS A 296 -24.80 12.63 -8.14
C LYS A 296 -25.57 12.24 -6.89
N ASP A 297 -25.76 10.95 -6.67
CA ASP A 297 -26.54 10.43 -5.54
C ASP A 297 -25.80 10.62 -4.19
N LEU A 298 -24.47 10.70 -4.26
CA LEU A 298 -23.62 10.87 -3.08
C LEU A 298 -23.44 12.34 -2.67
N LEU A 299 -23.45 13.27 -3.62
CA LEU A 299 -23.27 14.70 -3.35
C LEU A 299 -24.60 15.45 -3.13
N GLY A 300 -25.73 14.83 -3.46
CA GLY A 300 -27.09 15.34 -3.18
C GLY A 300 -27.50 16.44 -4.09
#